data_57ce1678602880413c69e63c4c5ac44a
#
_entry.id   57ce1678602880413c69e63c4c5ac44a
#
_cell.length_a   1.000
_cell.length_b   1.000
_cell.length_c   1.000
_cell.angle_alpha   90.00
_cell.angle_beta   90.00
_cell.angle_gamma   90.00
#
_symmetry.space_group_name_H-M   'P 1'
#
loop_
_entity.id
_entity.type
_entity.pdbx_description
1 polymer ?
#
loop_
_entity_poly.entity_id
_entity_poly.type
_entity_poly.pdbx_seq_one_letter_code
_entity_poly.pdbx_strand_id
1 'polypeptide(L)'
;MGFNDEQEGLNLPQSNLSEFFDDMEGKLALLTGLVNKDEFGLTLEDVRKPLLVVGKPGIGKTCGIISSIKEMNKKLPKEKQLGFKKILLGQTVVGSLSGIPVSQPDGSIVRVQIPDLPNPERDGEYGVLFLDEITTADEMQIQPALGLADDSRSLGEYSLPEHWIVVGAGNGPDCTNFVRLDDMTISRFVAYDINYNYTKDFRPYAHKVELHEDIIAFLNFNPEICIRTESTDMDSAGKMFPCPRTWERLSTELKMQQARGREIDPDQMSNFAGRIVGLKAGREFGAFLQYKKTLKYDAKKILDGNEKDPEVGMPKEQYHIILQALFKQITNELKSYGSVDDVPLEMYKRCGNMISWLLKFHELENKINAIIEIRDDLPQVAALMFDDLFCSECCPELDAFIEENMELLNGSMADLDNMKL
;
A
#
# COMPACT_ATOMS: atom_id res chain seq x y z
N MET A 1 -12.40 22.15 36.22
CA MET A 1 -11.07 21.63 35.87
C MET A 1 -11.31 20.75 34.65
N GLY A 2 -11.09 21.31 33.45
CA GLY A 2 -11.21 20.56 32.21
C GLY A 2 -9.93 19.75 32.02
N PHE A 3 -10.06 18.45 31.99
CA PHE A 3 -9.01 17.58 31.48
C PHE A 3 -9.01 17.74 29.95
N ASN A 4 -8.01 18.43 29.42
CA ASN A 4 -7.59 18.24 28.05
C ASN A 4 -6.85 16.88 28.02
N ASP A 5 -7.57 15.81 27.87
CA ASP A 5 -7.02 14.56 27.37
C ASP A 5 -6.79 14.74 25.86
N GLU A 6 -5.71 15.45 25.49
CA GLU A 6 -5.08 15.22 24.19
C GLU A 6 -4.72 13.74 24.20
N GLN A 7 -5.36 12.96 23.35
CA GLN A 7 -5.03 11.56 23.13
C GLN A 7 -3.63 11.55 22.48
N GLU A 8 -2.59 11.58 23.31
CA GLU A 8 -1.23 11.38 22.87
C GLU A 8 -1.16 10.01 22.17
N GLY A 9 -0.66 10.01 20.94
CA GLY A 9 -0.38 8.79 20.19
C GLY A 9 0.58 7.85 20.95
N LEU A 10 1.03 6.79 20.33
CA LEU A 10 1.94 5.81 20.95
C LEU A 10 3.32 6.39 21.32
N ASN A 11 3.58 7.65 21.05
CA ASN A 11 4.88 8.33 21.25
C ASN A 11 6.06 7.57 20.62
N LEU A 12 5.82 6.99 19.44
CA LEU A 12 6.78 6.26 18.62
C LEU A 12 7.25 7.15 17.45
N PRO A 13 8.45 6.91 16.91
CA PRO A 13 8.83 7.49 15.62
C PRO A 13 7.81 7.13 14.55
N GLN A 14 7.39 8.13 13.78
CA GLN A 14 6.48 7.89 12.66
C GLN A 14 7.21 7.21 11.51
N SER A 15 6.59 6.18 10.96
CA SER A 15 7.11 5.35 9.87
C SER A 15 6.11 5.29 8.71
N ASN A 16 6.61 4.92 7.53
CA ASN A 16 5.75 4.60 6.39
C ASN A 16 5.32 3.13 6.46
N LEU A 17 4.25 2.81 5.77
CA LEU A 17 3.79 1.42 5.68
C LEU A 17 4.78 0.54 4.87
N SER A 18 5.46 1.11 3.87
CA SER A 18 6.52 0.44 3.12
C SER A 18 7.69 0.04 4.01
N GLU A 19 8.17 0.92 4.88
CA GLU A 19 9.27 0.61 5.83
C GLU A 19 8.93 -0.60 6.71
N PHE A 20 7.70 -0.66 7.22
CA PHE A 20 7.24 -1.82 7.98
C PHE A 20 7.29 -3.12 7.16
N PHE A 21 6.85 -3.07 5.89
CA PHE A 21 6.88 -4.27 5.03
C PHE A 21 8.30 -4.67 4.67
N ASP A 22 9.19 -3.74 4.39
CA ASP A 22 10.60 -4.00 4.09
C ASP A 22 11.30 -4.69 5.28
N ASP A 23 11.08 -4.20 6.50
CA ASP A 23 11.63 -4.81 7.70
C ASP A 23 11.02 -6.21 7.97
N MET A 24 9.74 -6.38 7.75
CA MET A 24 9.07 -7.67 7.88
C MET A 24 9.63 -8.68 6.85
N GLU A 25 9.76 -8.27 5.59
CA GLU A 25 10.30 -9.10 4.51
C GLU A 25 11.79 -9.42 4.77
N GLY A 26 12.57 -8.47 5.26
CA GLY A 26 13.96 -8.68 5.68
C GLY A 26 14.07 -9.75 6.76
N LYS A 27 13.24 -9.68 7.81
CA LYS A 27 13.19 -10.72 8.85
C LYS A 27 12.78 -12.09 8.29
N LEU A 28 11.78 -12.13 7.41
CA LEU A 28 11.36 -13.38 6.78
C LEU A 28 12.42 -13.96 5.83
N ALA A 29 13.19 -13.12 5.15
CA ALA A 29 14.31 -13.56 4.32
C ALA A 29 15.46 -14.19 5.17
N LEU A 30 15.78 -13.58 6.32
CA LEU A 30 16.73 -14.13 7.28
C LEU A 30 16.21 -15.43 7.91
N LEU A 31 14.95 -15.49 8.27
CA LEU A 31 14.31 -16.65 8.89
C LEU A 31 14.31 -17.87 7.96
N THR A 32 14.02 -17.66 6.69
CA THR A 32 13.96 -18.72 5.68
C THR A 32 15.33 -19.08 5.10
N GLY A 33 16.36 -18.27 5.38
CA GLY A 33 17.71 -18.44 4.86
C GLY A 33 17.85 -18.03 3.39
N LEU A 34 16.98 -17.15 2.88
CA LEU A 34 17.20 -16.42 1.63
C LEU A 34 18.37 -15.44 1.79
N VAL A 35 18.52 -14.89 2.99
CA VAL A 35 19.68 -14.11 3.43
C VAL A 35 20.34 -14.88 4.58
N ASN A 36 21.66 -15.00 4.55
CA ASN A 36 22.39 -15.74 5.56
C ASN A 36 22.59 -14.87 6.82
N LYS A 37 21.85 -15.18 7.89
CA LYS A 37 21.91 -14.44 9.15
C LYS A 37 23.29 -14.53 9.84
N ASP A 38 24.01 -15.63 9.65
CA ASP A 38 25.31 -15.87 10.32
C ASP A 38 26.39 -14.92 9.81
N GLU A 39 26.29 -14.44 8.57
CA GLU A 39 27.19 -13.42 8.01
C GLU A 39 27.11 -12.09 8.77
N PHE A 40 25.99 -11.83 9.44
CA PHE A 40 25.75 -10.61 10.23
C PHE A 40 25.86 -10.88 11.75
N GLY A 41 26.23 -12.08 12.18
CA GLY A 41 26.28 -12.46 13.59
C GLY A 41 24.93 -12.49 14.30
N LEU A 42 23.82 -12.64 13.54
CA LEU A 42 22.48 -12.66 14.08
C LEU A 42 22.07 -14.05 14.55
N THR A 43 21.45 -14.11 15.71
CA THR A 43 20.81 -15.32 16.22
C THR A 43 19.39 -15.48 15.66
N LEU A 44 18.82 -16.66 15.81
CA LEU A 44 17.41 -16.88 15.46
C LEU A 44 16.47 -16.03 16.34
N GLU A 45 16.85 -15.80 17.60
CA GLU A 45 16.10 -14.96 18.53
C GLU A 45 16.05 -13.50 18.07
N ASP A 46 17.15 -12.98 17.53
CA ASP A 46 17.18 -11.62 16.97
C ASP A 46 16.23 -11.47 15.77
N VAL A 47 16.23 -12.46 14.89
CA VAL A 47 15.41 -12.43 13.68
C VAL A 47 13.92 -12.50 13.99
N ARG A 48 13.51 -13.31 14.96
CA ARG A 48 12.09 -13.54 15.28
C ARG A 48 11.50 -12.59 16.31
N LYS A 49 12.19 -11.49 16.65
CA LYS A 49 11.61 -10.40 17.44
C LYS A 49 10.29 -9.91 16.82
N PRO A 50 9.19 -9.86 17.61
CA PRO A 50 7.87 -9.55 17.06
C PRO A 50 7.78 -8.12 16.55
N LEU A 51 6.91 -7.91 15.55
CA LEU A 51 6.62 -6.61 14.96
C LEU A 51 5.22 -6.14 15.36
N LEU A 52 5.04 -4.85 15.55
CA LEU A 52 3.73 -4.23 15.79
C LEU A 52 3.53 -3.08 14.81
N VAL A 53 2.44 -3.11 14.05
CA VAL A 53 2.07 -2.01 13.16
C VAL A 53 0.77 -1.37 13.63
N VAL A 54 0.84 -0.09 13.97
CA VAL A 54 -0.32 0.71 14.36
C VAL A 54 -0.57 1.78 13.32
N GLY A 55 -1.81 2.00 12.96
CA GLY A 55 -2.16 3.00 11.95
C GLY A 55 -3.64 2.97 11.62
N LYS A 56 -4.10 3.94 10.83
CA LYS A 56 -5.52 4.13 10.50
C LYS A 56 -6.17 2.87 9.92
N PRO A 57 -7.48 2.67 10.15
CA PRO A 57 -8.18 1.51 9.58
C PRO A 57 -8.27 1.63 8.05
N GLY A 58 -8.15 0.47 7.38
CA GLY A 58 -8.31 0.40 5.91
C GLY A 58 -7.10 0.82 5.09
N ILE A 59 -5.93 1.09 5.70
CA ILE A 59 -4.68 1.45 4.98
C ILE A 59 -3.95 0.26 4.34
N GLY A 60 -4.42 -0.96 4.55
CA GLY A 60 -3.83 -2.14 3.91
C GLY A 60 -2.93 -3.00 4.78
N LYS A 61 -2.81 -2.78 6.09
CA LYS A 61 -1.96 -3.57 7.00
C LYS A 61 -2.06 -5.09 6.76
N THR A 62 -3.25 -5.65 6.92
CA THR A 62 -3.50 -7.10 6.76
C THR A 62 -3.27 -7.58 5.32
N CYS A 63 -3.77 -6.81 4.33
CA CYS A 63 -3.62 -7.18 2.91
C CYS A 63 -2.16 -7.14 2.47
N GLY A 64 -1.40 -6.15 2.94
CA GLY A 64 0.03 -6.03 2.66
C GLY A 64 0.82 -7.20 3.21
N ILE A 65 0.63 -7.57 4.49
CA ILE A 65 1.29 -8.75 5.09
C ILE A 65 1.03 -10.01 4.27
N ILE A 66 -0.23 -10.26 3.88
CA ILE A 66 -0.58 -11.42 3.06
C ILE A 66 0.07 -11.35 1.67
N SER A 67 0.14 -10.14 1.08
CA SER A 67 0.78 -9.93 -0.22
C SER A 67 2.28 -10.20 -0.17
N SER A 68 2.98 -9.67 0.84
CA SER A 68 4.42 -9.90 1.07
C SER A 68 4.72 -11.39 1.24
N ILE A 69 3.94 -12.10 2.05
CA ILE A 69 4.09 -13.56 2.21
C ILE A 69 3.92 -14.28 0.86
N LYS A 70 2.93 -13.92 0.06
CA LYS A 70 2.70 -14.53 -1.25
C LYS A 70 3.86 -14.28 -2.23
N GLU A 71 4.40 -13.07 -2.25
CA GLU A 71 5.53 -12.74 -3.11
C GLU A 71 6.81 -13.47 -2.66
N MET A 72 7.07 -13.53 -1.36
CA MET A 72 8.20 -14.30 -0.84
C MET A 72 8.07 -15.80 -1.16
N ASN A 73 6.87 -16.36 -1.03
CA ASN A 73 6.64 -17.77 -1.35
C ASN A 73 6.92 -18.14 -2.80
N LYS A 74 6.87 -17.18 -3.74
CA LYS A 74 7.30 -17.43 -5.13
C LYS A 74 8.80 -17.66 -5.27
N LYS A 75 9.59 -17.12 -4.33
CA LYS A 75 11.06 -17.22 -4.31
C LYS A 75 11.55 -18.39 -3.45
N LEU A 76 10.71 -18.95 -2.60
CA LEU A 76 11.06 -19.97 -1.62
C LEU A 76 10.82 -21.39 -2.15
N PRO A 77 11.71 -22.35 -1.83
CA PRO A 77 11.44 -23.76 -2.08
C PRO A 77 10.24 -24.21 -1.23
N LYS A 78 9.59 -25.29 -1.66
CA LYS A 78 8.30 -25.72 -1.10
C LYS A 78 8.36 -26.01 0.41
N GLU A 79 9.50 -26.52 0.88
CA GLU A 79 9.73 -26.88 2.29
C GLU A 79 9.88 -25.65 3.21
N LYS A 80 10.19 -24.50 2.63
CA LYS A 80 10.40 -23.22 3.36
C LYS A 80 9.29 -22.19 3.10
N GLN A 81 8.23 -22.60 2.42
CA GLN A 81 7.11 -21.69 2.20
C GLN A 81 6.48 -21.26 3.51
N LEU A 82 6.16 -19.97 3.55
CA LEU A 82 5.61 -19.30 4.74
C LEU A 82 4.12 -19.60 4.87
N GLY A 83 3.73 -20.15 6.00
CA GLY A 83 2.35 -20.23 6.43
C GLY A 83 1.85 -18.88 6.98
N PHE A 84 0.54 -18.73 7.06
CA PHE A 84 -0.11 -17.55 7.63
C PHE A 84 -1.26 -17.95 8.53
N LYS A 85 -1.23 -17.49 9.78
CA LYS A 85 -2.33 -17.65 10.74
C LYS A 85 -2.73 -16.29 11.27
N LYS A 86 -4.03 -16.07 11.38
CA LYS A 86 -4.61 -14.81 11.83
C LYS A 86 -5.50 -15.04 13.04
N ILE A 87 -5.26 -14.29 14.10
CA ILE A 87 -6.11 -14.23 15.29
C ILE A 87 -6.65 -12.81 15.41
N LEU A 88 -7.97 -12.67 15.47
CA LEU A 88 -8.67 -11.41 15.74
C LEU A 88 -8.81 -11.25 17.25
N LEU A 89 -7.89 -10.55 17.90
CA LEU A 89 -7.85 -10.46 19.36
C LEU A 89 -9.12 -9.82 19.93
N GLY A 90 -9.62 -8.74 19.33
CA GLY A 90 -10.84 -8.07 19.79
C GLY A 90 -12.13 -8.92 19.68
N GLN A 91 -12.09 -10.05 18.95
CA GLN A 91 -13.22 -10.97 18.80
C GLN A 91 -12.98 -12.32 19.49
N THR A 92 -11.81 -12.54 20.07
CA THR A 92 -11.43 -13.80 20.69
C THR A 92 -12.08 -13.92 22.06
N VAL A 93 -12.73 -15.04 22.32
CA VAL A 93 -13.32 -15.31 23.65
C VAL A 93 -12.21 -15.49 24.68
N VAL A 94 -12.35 -14.80 25.81
CA VAL A 94 -11.40 -14.90 26.90
C VAL A 94 -11.22 -16.37 27.31
N GLY A 95 -9.96 -16.80 27.39
CA GLY A 95 -9.60 -18.19 27.74
C GLY A 95 -9.59 -19.17 26.56
N SER A 96 -10.13 -18.84 25.39
CA SER A 96 -10.09 -19.75 24.25
C SER A 96 -8.66 -19.92 23.70
N LEU A 97 -7.84 -18.86 23.74
CA LEU A 97 -6.43 -18.94 23.36
C LEU A 97 -5.63 -19.94 24.21
N SER A 98 -5.91 -20.01 25.49
CA SER A 98 -5.24 -20.93 26.42
C SER A 98 -5.63 -22.41 26.22
N GLY A 99 -6.51 -22.69 25.25
CA GLY A 99 -7.03 -24.03 24.98
C GLY A 99 -8.25 -24.39 25.80
N ILE A 100 -9.12 -25.21 25.23
CA ILE A 100 -10.35 -25.71 25.90
C ILE A 100 -9.99 -26.94 26.71
N PRO A 101 -10.26 -26.95 28.02
CA PRO A 101 -10.02 -28.14 28.83
C PRO A 101 -11.01 -29.26 28.46
N VAL A 102 -10.48 -30.41 28.09
CA VAL A 102 -11.25 -31.60 27.74
C VAL A 102 -10.86 -32.74 28.66
N SER A 103 -11.84 -33.34 29.38
CA SER A 103 -11.61 -34.51 30.24
C SER A 103 -11.39 -35.75 29.37
N GLN A 104 -10.33 -36.49 29.63
CA GLN A 104 -10.02 -37.77 29.02
C GLN A 104 -10.70 -38.93 29.78
N PRO A 105 -10.87 -40.10 29.14
CA PRO A 105 -11.47 -41.28 29.81
C PRO A 105 -10.73 -41.75 31.05
N ASP A 106 -9.42 -41.45 31.14
CA ASP A 106 -8.56 -41.76 32.30
C ASP A 106 -8.68 -40.77 33.47
N GLY A 107 -9.55 -39.74 33.31
CA GLY A 107 -9.74 -38.69 34.31
C GLY A 107 -8.73 -37.53 34.20
N SER A 108 -7.77 -37.59 33.30
CA SER A 108 -6.87 -36.47 33.03
C SER A 108 -7.58 -35.34 32.27
N ILE A 109 -7.08 -34.11 32.38
CA ILE A 109 -7.58 -32.95 31.64
C ILE A 109 -6.49 -32.54 30.65
N VAL A 110 -6.83 -32.58 29.37
CA VAL A 110 -5.97 -32.09 28.29
C VAL A 110 -6.56 -30.79 27.74
N ARG A 111 -5.71 -29.80 27.46
CA ARG A 111 -6.12 -28.57 26.78
C ARG A 111 -6.01 -28.74 25.27
N VAL A 112 -7.15 -28.70 24.61
CA VAL A 112 -7.21 -28.73 23.16
C VAL A 112 -7.03 -27.31 22.63
N GLN A 113 -5.98 -27.10 21.86
CA GLN A 113 -5.63 -25.79 21.28
C GLN A 113 -6.63 -25.41 20.18
N ILE A 114 -6.84 -24.11 20.00
CA ILE A 114 -7.67 -23.59 18.90
C ILE A 114 -6.96 -23.82 17.57
N PRO A 115 -7.72 -24.08 16.49
CA PRO A 115 -7.16 -24.28 15.16
C PRO A 115 -6.41 -23.08 14.58
N ASP A 116 -6.61 -21.89 15.15
CA ASP A 116 -5.99 -20.65 14.69
C ASP A 116 -4.52 -20.49 15.12
N LEU A 117 -4.07 -21.27 16.10
CA LEU A 117 -2.67 -21.36 16.47
C LEU A 117 -1.89 -22.18 15.45
N PRO A 118 -0.67 -21.74 15.07
CA PRO A 118 0.20 -22.47 14.15
C PRO A 118 0.50 -23.90 14.58
N ASN A 119 0.47 -24.82 13.63
CA ASN A 119 0.91 -26.20 13.82
C ASN A 119 1.82 -26.59 12.63
N PRO A 120 3.10 -26.98 12.85
CA PRO A 120 4.04 -27.28 11.77
C PRO A 120 3.55 -28.36 10.80
N GLU A 121 2.86 -29.38 11.29
CA GLU A 121 2.36 -30.48 10.44
C GLU A 121 1.25 -30.01 9.48
N ARG A 122 0.45 -29.03 9.90
CA ARG A 122 -0.68 -28.51 9.14
C ARG A 122 -0.35 -27.26 8.35
N ASP A 123 0.42 -26.35 8.94
CA ASP A 123 0.58 -24.99 8.47
C ASP A 123 2.01 -24.68 7.95
N GLY A 124 2.94 -25.67 8.08
CA GLY A 124 4.33 -25.55 7.68
C GLY A 124 5.27 -25.09 8.81
N GLU A 125 6.57 -25.37 8.63
CA GLU A 125 7.62 -25.05 9.62
C GLU A 125 7.86 -23.55 9.76
N TYR A 126 7.64 -22.78 8.69
CA TYR A 126 7.90 -21.35 8.61
C TYR A 126 6.58 -20.57 8.51
N GLY A 127 6.50 -19.39 9.11
CA GLY A 127 5.29 -18.61 8.94
C GLY A 127 5.17 -17.35 9.78
N VAL A 128 4.01 -16.73 9.65
CA VAL A 128 3.60 -15.52 10.36
C VAL A 128 2.34 -15.80 11.16
N LEU A 129 2.40 -15.59 12.46
CA LEU A 129 1.24 -15.48 13.32
C LEU A 129 0.85 -14.02 13.43
N PHE A 130 -0.29 -13.68 12.87
CA PHE A 130 -0.81 -12.32 12.78
C PHE A 130 -1.87 -12.08 13.85
N LEU A 131 -1.58 -11.20 14.81
CA LEU A 131 -2.47 -10.77 15.87
C LEU A 131 -3.13 -9.45 15.44
N ASP A 132 -4.32 -9.54 14.88
CA ASP A 132 -5.05 -8.37 14.37
C ASP A 132 -5.96 -7.76 15.45
N GLU A 133 -6.22 -6.45 15.31
CA GLU A 133 -7.06 -5.67 16.22
C GLU A 133 -6.54 -5.64 17.68
N ILE A 134 -5.21 -5.66 17.87
CA ILE A 134 -4.60 -5.67 19.21
C ILE A 134 -4.99 -4.45 20.05
N THR A 135 -5.23 -3.30 19.44
CA THR A 135 -5.63 -2.05 20.10
C THR A 135 -7.15 -1.93 20.32
N THR A 136 -7.93 -2.95 19.99
CA THR A 136 -9.37 -3.01 20.30
C THR A 136 -9.71 -4.13 21.27
N ALA A 137 -8.73 -4.96 21.61
CA ALA A 137 -8.86 -6.04 22.58
C ALA A 137 -8.71 -5.51 24.00
N ASP A 138 -9.44 -6.09 24.92
CA ASP A 138 -9.27 -5.79 26.33
C ASP A 138 -8.02 -6.51 26.93
N GLU A 139 -7.63 -6.11 28.15
CA GLU A 139 -6.45 -6.67 28.82
C GLU A 139 -6.52 -8.19 28.96
N MET A 140 -7.71 -8.73 29.22
CA MET A 140 -7.90 -10.18 29.39
C MET A 140 -7.72 -10.95 28.07
N GLN A 141 -7.90 -10.31 26.94
CA GLN A 141 -7.67 -10.88 25.60
C GLN A 141 -6.21 -10.73 25.17
N ILE A 142 -5.58 -9.59 25.48
CA ILE A 142 -4.20 -9.27 25.09
C ILE A 142 -3.19 -10.11 25.89
N GLN A 143 -3.34 -10.18 27.21
CA GLN A 143 -2.34 -10.82 28.08
C GLN A 143 -1.97 -12.24 27.69
N PRO A 144 -2.90 -13.15 27.34
CA PRO A 144 -2.52 -14.48 26.86
C PRO A 144 -1.73 -14.44 25.54
N ALA A 145 -2.05 -13.51 24.63
CA ALA A 145 -1.36 -13.40 23.34
C ALA A 145 0.06 -12.85 23.49
N LEU A 146 0.33 -12.03 24.51
CA LEU A 146 1.67 -11.49 24.78
C LEU A 146 2.70 -12.58 25.10
N GLY A 147 2.29 -13.70 25.70
CA GLY A 147 3.17 -14.85 25.90
C GLY A 147 3.74 -15.42 24.60
N LEU A 148 3.04 -15.24 23.47
CA LEU A 148 3.52 -15.63 22.15
C LEU A 148 4.52 -14.62 21.56
N ALA A 149 4.47 -13.37 22.04
CA ALA A 149 5.30 -12.27 21.59
C ALA A 149 6.53 -12.01 22.47
N ASP A 150 6.63 -12.65 23.62
CA ASP A 150 7.80 -12.56 24.51
C ASP A 150 8.81 -13.69 24.25
N ASP A 151 9.90 -13.70 25.00
CA ASP A 151 10.98 -14.68 24.86
C ASP A 151 10.53 -16.13 25.10
N SER A 152 9.47 -16.34 25.90
CA SER A 152 8.93 -17.68 26.16
C SER A 152 8.23 -18.28 24.95
N ARG A 153 7.69 -17.43 24.06
CA ARG A 153 6.97 -17.80 22.83
C ARG A 153 5.91 -18.88 23.08
N SER A 154 5.26 -18.80 24.23
CA SER A 154 4.38 -19.87 24.72
C SER A 154 3.06 -19.32 25.25
N LEU A 155 2.06 -20.18 25.24
CA LEU A 155 0.74 -19.93 25.75
C LEU A 155 0.22 -21.18 26.50
N GLY A 156 0.44 -21.23 27.79
CA GLY A 156 0.20 -22.44 28.60
C GLY A 156 1.12 -23.57 28.13
N GLU A 157 0.54 -24.69 27.67
CA GLU A 157 1.29 -25.83 27.15
C GLU A 157 1.67 -25.71 25.67
N TYR A 158 1.12 -24.71 24.99
CA TYR A 158 1.43 -24.48 23.58
C TYR A 158 2.71 -23.65 23.44
N SER A 159 3.61 -24.08 22.55
CA SER A 159 4.79 -23.31 22.13
C SER A 159 4.69 -22.96 20.67
N LEU A 160 4.91 -21.69 20.33
CA LEU A 160 4.93 -21.22 18.95
C LEU A 160 6.08 -21.90 18.20
N PRO A 161 5.83 -22.47 17.01
CA PRO A 161 6.87 -23.14 16.23
C PRO A 161 8.09 -22.25 16.00
N GLU A 162 9.28 -22.86 15.94
CA GLU A 162 10.56 -22.16 16.01
C GLU A 162 10.73 -21.10 14.93
N HIS A 163 10.31 -21.39 13.69
CA HIS A 163 10.44 -20.50 12.53
C HIS A 163 9.17 -19.70 12.23
N TRP A 164 8.36 -19.41 13.23
CA TRP A 164 7.22 -18.51 13.11
C TRP A 164 7.51 -17.18 13.80
N ILE A 165 7.19 -16.05 13.12
CA ILE A 165 7.26 -14.72 13.71
C ILE A 165 5.86 -14.23 14.11
N VAL A 166 5.81 -13.38 15.13
CA VAL A 166 4.57 -12.71 15.55
C VAL A 166 4.54 -11.32 14.95
N VAL A 167 3.42 -10.98 14.32
CA VAL A 167 3.14 -9.64 13.82
C VAL A 167 1.83 -9.17 14.42
N GLY A 168 1.85 -8.12 15.22
CA GLY A 168 0.67 -7.46 15.77
C GLY A 168 0.22 -6.33 14.84
N ALA A 169 -1.10 -6.11 14.76
CA ALA A 169 -1.66 -4.93 14.11
C ALA A 169 -2.76 -4.31 14.96
N GLY A 170 -2.76 -2.97 14.99
CA GLY A 170 -3.75 -2.19 15.70
C GLY A 170 -4.19 -0.97 14.91
N ASN A 171 -5.27 -0.35 15.37
CA ASN A 171 -5.68 0.96 14.91
C ASN A 171 -5.06 2.04 15.79
N GLY A 172 -4.92 3.25 15.27
CA GLY A 172 -4.40 4.39 16.02
C GLY A 172 -5.42 5.01 16.98
N PRO A 173 -4.99 5.99 17.79
CA PRO A 173 -5.83 6.66 18.78
C PRO A 173 -7.02 7.41 18.20
N ASP A 174 -7.02 7.68 16.91
CA ASP A 174 -8.15 8.31 16.18
C ASP A 174 -9.38 7.41 16.05
N CYS A 175 -9.27 6.15 16.49
CA CYS A 175 -10.37 5.19 16.41
C CYS A 175 -11.20 5.17 17.69
N THR A 176 -12.53 5.13 17.55
CA THR A 176 -13.49 5.17 18.67
C THR A 176 -13.32 4.05 19.70
N ASN A 177 -12.75 2.92 19.29
CA ASN A 177 -12.56 1.74 20.17
C ASN A 177 -11.07 1.50 20.44
N PHE A 178 -10.25 2.55 20.44
CA PHE A 178 -8.84 2.42 20.74
C PHE A 178 -8.61 2.15 22.22
N VAL A 179 -7.92 1.06 22.50
CA VAL A 179 -7.37 0.75 23.83
C VAL A 179 -5.87 1.00 23.77
N ARG A 180 -5.40 1.92 24.62
CA ARG A 180 -3.97 2.22 24.70
C ARG A 180 -3.21 1.00 25.23
N LEU A 181 -2.21 0.57 24.48
CA LEU A 181 -1.29 -0.46 24.94
C LEU A 181 -0.34 0.14 25.99
N ASP A 182 -0.08 -0.59 27.05
CA ASP A 182 0.89 -0.18 28.05
C ASP A 182 2.33 -0.32 27.56
N ASP A 183 3.26 0.35 28.23
CA ASP A 183 4.68 0.37 27.87
C ASP A 183 5.29 -1.04 27.91
N MET A 184 4.82 -1.90 28.81
CA MET A 184 5.29 -3.28 28.91
C MET A 184 4.84 -4.13 27.70
N THR A 185 3.66 -3.88 27.17
CA THR A 185 3.15 -4.52 25.96
C THR A 185 3.96 -4.06 24.75
N ILE A 186 4.11 -2.73 24.58
CA ILE A 186 4.82 -2.15 23.43
C ILE A 186 6.29 -2.59 23.41
N SER A 187 6.95 -2.65 24.58
CA SER A 187 8.38 -3.01 24.68
C SER A 187 8.72 -4.42 24.18
N ARG A 188 7.74 -5.30 24.01
CA ARG A 188 7.93 -6.63 23.43
C ARG A 188 8.08 -6.62 21.92
N PHE A 189 7.67 -5.53 21.26
CA PHE A 189 7.62 -5.41 19.81
C PHE A 189 8.62 -4.40 19.28
N VAL A 190 9.05 -4.61 18.06
CA VAL A 190 9.55 -3.52 17.22
C VAL A 190 8.29 -2.85 16.64
N ALA A 191 7.99 -1.64 17.11
CA ALA A 191 6.70 -1.02 16.90
C ALA A 191 6.80 0.13 15.87
N TYR A 192 5.82 0.18 14.97
CA TYR A 192 5.69 1.16 13.89
C TYR A 192 4.37 1.91 14.03
N ASP A 193 4.44 3.24 14.18
CA ASP A 193 3.29 4.13 14.10
C ASP A 193 3.21 4.70 12.70
N ILE A 194 2.20 4.29 11.92
CA ILE A 194 2.12 4.57 10.50
C ILE A 194 1.50 5.94 10.25
N ASN A 195 2.34 6.86 9.80
CA ASN A 195 1.92 8.09 9.16
C ASN A 195 1.73 7.82 7.66
N TYR A 196 0.50 7.46 7.30
CA TYR A 196 0.17 7.02 5.95
C TYR A 196 0.27 8.17 4.94
N ASN A 197 1.01 7.92 3.86
CA ASN A 197 1.19 8.83 2.76
C ASN A 197 0.69 8.21 1.44
N TYR A 198 -0.21 8.91 0.73
CA TYR A 198 -0.75 8.41 -0.54
C TYR A 198 0.35 8.06 -1.54
N THR A 199 1.29 8.97 -1.76
CA THR A 199 2.32 8.84 -2.80
C THR A 199 3.27 7.67 -2.54
N LYS A 200 3.67 7.46 -1.28
CA LYS A 200 4.61 6.40 -0.90
C LYS A 200 3.93 5.05 -0.67
N ASP A 201 2.75 5.06 -0.02
CA ASP A 201 2.15 3.83 0.50
C ASP A 201 1.04 3.26 -0.41
N PHE A 202 0.25 4.12 -1.09
CA PHE A 202 -0.91 3.65 -1.85
C PHE A 202 -0.73 3.73 -3.36
N ARG A 203 -0.15 4.79 -3.88
CA ARG A 203 -0.01 5.01 -5.32
C ARG A 203 0.72 3.85 -6.03
N PRO A 204 1.87 3.32 -5.53
CA PRO A 204 2.52 2.17 -6.15
C PRO A 204 1.63 0.92 -6.17
N TYR A 205 0.90 0.68 -5.07
CA TYR A 205 -0.08 -0.40 -5.00
C TYR A 205 -1.24 -0.18 -5.97
N ALA A 206 -1.77 1.03 -6.06
CA ALA A 206 -2.88 1.39 -6.94
C ALA A 206 -2.56 1.09 -8.42
N HIS A 207 -1.34 1.39 -8.86
CA HIS A 207 -0.85 1.04 -10.20
C HIS A 207 -0.64 -0.47 -10.35
N LYS A 208 -0.01 -1.13 -9.39
CA LYS A 208 0.22 -2.60 -9.42
C LYS A 208 -1.07 -3.40 -9.57
N VAL A 209 -2.16 -2.98 -8.90
CA VAL A 209 -3.48 -3.65 -8.98
C VAL A 209 -4.40 -3.03 -10.04
N GLU A 210 -3.87 -2.10 -10.82
CA GLU A 210 -4.57 -1.41 -11.90
C GLU A 210 -5.90 -0.81 -11.42
N LEU A 211 -5.90 0.01 -10.38
CA LEU A 211 -7.11 0.74 -10.00
C LEU A 211 -7.67 1.53 -11.19
N HIS A 212 -8.95 1.88 -11.12
CA HIS A 212 -9.61 2.65 -12.18
C HIS A 212 -8.87 3.99 -12.39
N GLU A 213 -8.55 4.33 -13.64
CA GLU A 213 -7.75 5.51 -14.00
C GLU A 213 -8.30 6.80 -13.42
N ASP A 214 -9.61 6.97 -13.40
CA ASP A 214 -10.25 8.17 -12.87
C ASP A 214 -10.00 8.33 -11.35
N ILE A 215 -9.86 7.22 -10.62
CA ILE A 215 -9.54 7.25 -9.18
C ILE A 215 -8.07 7.65 -8.99
N ILE A 216 -7.15 7.05 -9.77
CA ILE A 216 -5.73 7.39 -9.68
C ILE A 216 -5.53 8.87 -10.04
N ALA A 217 -6.15 9.34 -11.14
CA ALA A 217 -6.10 10.75 -11.55
C ALA A 217 -6.60 11.69 -10.44
N PHE A 218 -7.72 11.34 -9.81
CA PHE A 218 -8.28 12.14 -8.71
C PHE A 218 -7.40 12.15 -7.47
N LEU A 219 -6.86 11.00 -7.08
CA LEU A 219 -6.00 10.90 -5.90
C LEU A 219 -4.62 11.53 -6.13
N ASN A 220 -4.10 11.56 -7.36
CA ASN A 220 -2.93 12.34 -7.71
C ASN A 220 -3.20 13.85 -7.65
N PHE A 221 -4.40 14.28 -8.05
CA PHE A 221 -4.83 15.68 -7.94
C PHE A 221 -5.06 16.10 -6.47
N ASN A 222 -5.65 15.23 -5.65
CA ASN A 222 -5.95 15.50 -4.23
C ASN A 222 -5.55 14.31 -3.34
N PRO A 223 -4.24 14.17 -3.03
CA PRO A 223 -3.71 13.04 -2.24
C PRO A 223 -4.28 12.93 -0.82
N GLU A 224 -4.60 14.07 -0.20
CA GLU A 224 -5.08 14.12 1.18
C GLU A 224 -6.43 13.44 1.37
N ILE A 225 -7.25 13.38 0.31
CA ILE A 225 -8.55 12.74 0.38
C ILE A 225 -8.49 11.21 0.32
N CYS A 226 -7.30 10.65 0.07
CA CYS A 226 -7.10 9.20 0.02
C CYS A 226 -7.47 8.53 1.34
N ILE A 227 -7.19 9.22 2.46
CA ILE A 227 -7.50 8.73 3.79
C ILE A 227 -8.18 9.84 4.60
N ARG A 228 -9.12 9.45 5.45
CA ARG A 228 -9.73 10.38 6.39
C ARG A 228 -8.67 11.01 7.26
N THR A 229 -8.47 12.31 7.13
CA THR A 229 -7.75 13.14 8.09
C THR A 229 -8.71 13.49 9.23
N GLU A 230 -8.17 13.62 10.44
CA GLU A 230 -8.93 13.76 11.67
C GLU A 230 -10.16 14.67 11.58
N SER A 231 -11.20 14.15 12.02
CA SER A 231 -12.14 14.60 13.02
C SER A 231 -12.35 16.10 13.20
N THR A 232 -12.98 16.72 12.30
CA THR A 232 -13.85 17.81 12.69
C THR A 232 -15.30 17.32 12.90
N ASP A 233 -15.53 16.01 12.76
CA ASP A 233 -16.85 15.41 12.83
C ASP A 233 -16.90 14.27 13.86
N MET A 234 -17.02 14.60 15.15
CA MET A 234 -17.52 13.66 16.17
C MET A 234 -18.89 13.07 15.80
N ASP A 235 -19.60 13.71 14.87
CA ASP A 235 -20.88 13.26 14.28
C ASP A 235 -20.74 12.15 13.22
N SER A 236 -19.56 11.63 12.96
CA SER A 236 -19.31 10.71 11.82
C SER A 236 -19.29 9.22 12.20
N ALA A 237 -19.60 8.87 13.43
CA ALA A 237 -19.73 7.46 13.83
C ALA A 237 -20.79 6.76 12.95
N GLY A 238 -20.40 5.63 12.34
CA GLY A 238 -21.28 4.86 11.44
C GLY A 238 -21.40 5.38 10.01
N LYS A 239 -20.68 6.43 9.62
CA LYS A 239 -20.67 6.95 8.25
C LYS A 239 -19.54 6.34 7.44
N MET A 240 -19.74 6.22 6.13
CA MET A 240 -18.67 5.84 5.19
C MET A 240 -17.60 6.92 5.15
N PHE A 241 -16.34 6.53 5.03
CA PHE A 241 -15.19 7.41 4.99
C PHE A 241 -14.17 6.95 3.95
N PRO A 242 -13.38 7.88 3.38
CA PRO A 242 -12.34 7.53 2.41
C PRO A 242 -11.17 6.84 3.12
N CYS A 243 -10.72 5.75 2.51
CA CYS A 243 -9.48 5.05 2.84
C CYS A 243 -9.09 4.15 1.63
N PRO A 244 -7.86 3.64 1.55
CA PRO A 244 -7.44 2.75 0.48
C PRO A 244 -8.43 1.64 0.16
N ARG A 245 -8.95 0.95 1.16
CA ARG A 245 -9.96 -0.11 1.01
C ARG A 245 -11.24 0.36 0.30
N THR A 246 -11.72 1.56 0.63
CA THR A 246 -12.96 2.08 0.03
C THR A 246 -12.72 2.61 -1.38
N TRP A 247 -11.56 3.15 -1.69
CA TRP A 247 -11.17 3.50 -3.05
C TRP A 247 -11.01 2.28 -3.95
N GLU A 248 -10.43 1.19 -3.43
CA GLU A 248 -10.34 -0.09 -4.16
C GLU A 248 -11.73 -0.66 -4.46
N ARG A 249 -12.66 -0.60 -3.50
CA ARG A 249 -14.06 -0.97 -3.73
C ARG A 249 -14.70 -0.11 -4.82
N LEU A 250 -14.53 1.20 -4.76
CA LEU A 250 -15.05 2.10 -5.79
C LEU A 250 -14.48 1.74 -7.16
N SER A 251 -13.19 1.46 -7.25
CA SER A 251 -12.54 0.99 -8.49
C SER A 251 -13.21 -0.27 -9.03
N THR A 252 -13.42 -1.26 -8.16
CA THR A 252 -14.10 -2.52 -8.54
C THR A 252 -15.51 -2.28 -9.06
N GLU A 253 -16.29 -1.43 -8.39
CA GLU A 253 -17.65 -1.09 -8.82
C GLU A 253 -17.67 -0.34 -10.15
N LEU A 254 -16.74 0.59 -10.38
CA LEU A 254 -16.61 1.30 -11.66
C LEU A 254 -16.27 0.33 -12.79
N LYS A 255 -15.30 -0.55 -12.59
CA LYS A 255 -14.95 -1.60 -13.56
C LYS A 255 -16.12 -2.54 -13.85
N MET A 256 -16.92 -2.91 -12.86
CA MET A 256 -18.13 -3.70 -13.06
C MET A 256 -19.20 -2.97 -13.87
N GLN A 257 -19.37 -1.66 -13.68
CA GLN A 257 -20.29 -0.88 -14.52
C GLN A 257 -19.80 -0.81 -15.98
N GLN A 258 -18.50 -0.56 -16.18
CA GLN A 258 -17.88 -0.59 -17.52
C GLN A 258 -18.05 -1.94 -18.22
N ALA A 259 -17.80 -3.05 -17.49
CA ALA A 259 -17.96 -4.41 -18.04
C ALA A 259 -19.42 -4.71 -18.45
N ARG A 260 -20.39 -4.02 -17.85
CA ARG A 260 -21.83 -4.11 -18.24
C ARG A 260 -22.21 -3.12 -19.34
N GLY A 261 -21.26 -2.38 -19.89
CA GLY A 261 -21.52 -1.33 -20.87
C GLY A 261 -22.29 -0.13 -20.31
N ARG A 262 -22.21 0.10 -19.00
CA ARG A 262 -22.87 1.23 -18.30
C ARG A 262 -21.81 2.24 -17.90
N GLU A 263 -21.86 3.41 -18.49
CA GLU A 263 -21.12 4.57 -18.00
C GLU A 263 -21.98 5.32 -16.99
N ILE A 264 -21.39 5.64 -15.84
CA ILE A 264 -22.04 6.47 -14.84
C ILE A 264 -21.82 7.91 -15.24
N ASP A 265 -22.92 8.64 -15.47
CA ASP A 265 -22.85 10.06 -15.75
C ASP A 265 -22.13 10.78 -14.58
N PRO A 266 -21.13 11.66 -14.85
CA PRO A 266 -20.45 12.43 -13.83
C PRO A 266 -21.39 13.18 -12.86
N ASP A 267 -22.59 13.59 -13.32
CA ASP A 267 -23.61 14.21 -12.45
C ASP A 267 -24.16 13.24 -11.39
N GLN A 268 -24.16 11.94 -11.67
CA GLN A 268 -24.60 10.88 -10.75
C GLN A 268 -23.44 10.31 -9.93
N MET A 269 -22.20 10.58 -10.36
CA MET A 269 -21.01 10.01 -9.76
C MET A 269 -20.85 10.40 -8.29
N SER A 270 -21.17 11.63 -7.92
CA SER A 270 -21.14 12.10 -6.52
C SER A 270 -21.93 11.20 -5.57
N ASN A 271 -23.14 10.81 -5.98
CA ASN A 271 -23.99 9.93 -5.19
C ASN A 271 -23.54 8.48 -5.24
N PHE A 272 -23.05 8.02 -6.39
CA PHE A 272 -22.55 6.67 -6.56
C PHE A 272 -21.31 6.44 -5.70
N ALA A 273 -20.29 7.27 -5.85
CA ALA A 273 -19.06 7.21 -5.08
C ALA A 273 -19.30 7.47 -3.58
N GLY A 274 -20.19 8.43 -3.26
CA GLY A 274 -20.53 8.79 -1.87
C GLY A 274 -21.04 7.64 -1.03
N ARG A 275 -21.63 6.61 -1.64
CA ARG A 275 -22.08 5.38 -0.96
C ARG A 275 -20.91 4.50 -0.53
N ILE A 276 -19.73 4.71 -1.09
CA ILE A 276 -18.55 3.83 -0.91
C ILE A 276 -17.44 4.57 -0.17
N VAL A 277 -17.08 5.79 -0.63
CA VAL A 277 -15.97 6.57 -0.05
C VAL A 277 -16.43 7.68 0.90
N GLY A 278 -17.73 7.80 1.14
CA GLY A 278 -18.33 8.84 1.96
C GLY A 278 -18.74 10.08 1.15
N LEU A 279 -19.71 10.82 1.67
CA LEU A 279 -20.39 11.89 0.92
C LEU A 279 -19.45 13.01 0.48
N LYS A 280 -18.51 13.42 1.33
CA LYS A 280 -17.56 14.49 1.02
C LYS A 280 -16.64 14.06 -0.13
N ALA A 281 -15.93 12.94 0.03
CA ALA A 281 -15.03 12.41 -0.99
C ALA A 281 -15.76 12.09 -2.30
N GLY A 282 -16.97 11.54 -2.23
CA GLY A 282 -17.80 11.26 -3.42
C GLY A 282 -18.21 12.52 -4.17
N ARG A 283 -18.53 13.63 -3.47
CA ARG A 283 -18.83 14.92 -4.11
C ARG A 283 -17.61 15.51 -4.80
N GLU A 284 -16.46 15.50 -4.14
CA GLU A 284 -15.22 16.01 -4.71
C GLU A 284 -14.79 15.18 -5.92
N PHE A 285 -14.89 13.85 -5.86
CA PHE A 285 -14.63 12.97 -6.99
C PHE A 285 -15.57 13.23 -8.16
N GLY A 286 -16.90 13.38 -7.90
CA GLY A 286 -17.87 13.72 -8.94
C GLY A 286 -17.60 15.09 -9.57
N ALA A 287 -17.23 16.09 -8.76
CA ALA A 287 -16.85 17.42 -9.28
C ALA A 287 -15.60 17.36 -10.15
N PHE A 288 -14.57 16.60 -9.73
CA PHE A 288 -13.37 16.37 -10.53
C PHE A 288 -13.69 15.76 -11.90
N LEU A 289 -14.57 14.78 -11.95
CA LEU A 289 -14.95 14.14 -13.23
C LEU A 289 -15.76 15.01 -14.17
N GLN A 290 -16.34 16.14 -13.70
CA GLN A 290 -16.96 17.12 -14.60
C GLN A 290 -15.94 17.70 -15.60
N TYR A 291 -14.67 17.84 -15.18
CA TYR A 291 -13.62 18.31 -16.08
C TYR A 291 -13.33 17.31 -17.22
N LYS A 292 -13.62 16.00 -17.02
CA LYS A 292 -13.49 14.99 -18.09
C LYS A 292 -14.43 15.28 -19.27
N LYS A 293 -15.62 15.82 -19.01
CA LYS A 293 -16.58 16.22 -20.07
C LYS A 293 -16.06 17.37 -20.96
N THR A 294 -15.19 18.21 -20.40
CA THR A 294 -14.66 19.39 -21.10
C THR A 294 -13.24 19.18 -21.59
N LEU A 295 -12.69 17.98 -21.45
CA LEU A 295 -11.36 17.64 -21.92
C LEU A 295 -11.31 17.70 -23.45
N LYS A 296 -10.38 18.52 -23.98
CA LYS A 296 -10.24 18.78 -25.42
C LYS A 296 -9.18 17.90 -26.09
N TYR A 297 -8.40 17.16 -25.29
CA TYR A 297 -7.24 16.39 -25.74
C TYR A 297 -7.53 14.90 -25.79
N ASP A 298 -6.98 14.24 -26.81
CA ASP A 298 -7.11 12.81 -27.03
C ASP A 298 -5.74 12.15 -26.81
N ALA A 299 -5.65 11.23 -25.83
CA ALA A 299 -4.41 10.54 -25.49
C ALA A 299 -3.79 9.81 -26.70
N LYS A 300 -4.61 9.18 -27.55
CA LYS A 300 -4.10 8.49 -28.74
C LYS A 300 -3.47 9.46 -29.73
N LYS A 301 -4.08 10.62 -29.96
CA LYS A 301 -3.51 11.63 -30.85
C LYS A 301 -2.22 12.22 -30.32
N ILE A 302 -2.09 12.38 -28.99
CA ILE A 302 -0.84 12.81 -28.35
C ILE A 302 0.26 11.79 -28.64
N LEU A 303 -0.02 10.51 -28.39
CA LEU A 303 0.93 9.42 -28.64
C LEU A 303 1.32 9.31 -30.11
N ASP A 304 0.39 9.59 -31.04
CA ASP A 304 0.65 9.60 -32.48
C ASP A 304 1.34 10.90 -32.95
N GLY A 305 1.62 11.87 -32.06
CA GLY A 305 2.24 13.15 -32.37
C GLY A 305 1.33 14.11 -33.15
N ASN A 306 0.02 13.90 -33.13
CA ASN A 306 -0.98 14.62 -33.94
C ASN A 306 -1.92 15.51 -33.10
N GLU A 307 -1.62 15.72 -31.81
CA GLU A 307 -2.44 16.57 -30.95
C GLU A 307 -1.86 18.00 -30.87
N LYS A 308 -2.73 18.95 -30.59
CA LYS A 308 -2.33 20.33 -30.34
C LYS A 308 -1.54 20.45 -29.04
N ASP A 309 -0.68 21.46 -28.97
CA ASP A 309 0.04 21.80 -27.76
C ASP A 309 -0.94 22.16 -26.62
N PRO A 310 -0.55 21.94 -25.35
CA PRO A 310 -1.36 22.29 -24.19
C PRO A 310 -1.74 23.78 -24.16
N GLU A 311 -3.00 24.09 -23.89
CA GLU A 311 -3.46 25.48 -23.73
C GLU A 311 -2.88 26.09 -22.45
N VAL A 312 -2.55 27.39 -22.49
CA VAL A 312 -2.17 28.18 -21.30
C VAL A 312 -3.32 28.17 -20.29
N GLY A 313 -3.03 27.88 -19.03
CA GLY A 313 -4.03 27.89 -17.97
C GLY A 313 -4.96 26.68 -18.00
N MET A 314 -4.50 25.53 -18.51
CA MET A 314 -5.25 24.26 -18.39
C MET A 314 -5.55 23.98 -16.89
N PRO A 315 -6.80 23.65 -16.53
CA PRO A 315 -7.12 23.23 -15.16
C PRO A 315 -6.28 22.04 -14.69
N LYS A 316 -5.80 22.06 -13.44
CA LYS A 316 -5.00 20.95 -12.87
C LYS A 316 -5.76 19.62 -12.93
N GLU A 317 -7.06 19.63 -12.81
CA GLU A 317 -7.92 18.44 -12.94
C GLU A 317 -7.81 17.82 -14.34
N GLN A 318 -7.82 18.63 -15.40
CA GLN A 318 -7.65 18.14 -16.78
C GLN A 318 -6.25 17.59 -17.02
N TYR A 319 -5.22 18.23 -16.44
CA TYR A 319 -3.85 17.71 -16.48
C TYR A 319 -3.77 16.28 -15.93
N HIS A 320 -4.27 16.03 -14.71
CA HIS A 320 -4.21 14.69 -14.12
C HIS A 320 -5.06 13.66 -14.87
N ILE A 321 -6.20 14.06 -15.42
CA ILE A 321 -7.05 13.18 -16.23
C ILE A 321 -6.32 12.73 -17.50
N ILE A 322 -5.70 13.67 -18.25
CA ILE A 322 -5.00 13.31 -19.48
C ILE A 322 -3.73 12.52 -19.22
N LEU A 323 -2.98 12.86 -18.16
CA LEU A 323 -1.77 12.15 -17.79
C LEU A 323 -2.06 10.67 -17.49
N GLN A 324 -3.09 10.39 -16.70
CA GLN A 324 -3.46 9.00 -16.40
C GLN A 324 -4.05 8.26 -17.61
N ALA A 325 -4.71 8.94 -18.52
CA ALA A 325 -5.16 8.36 -19.78
C ALA A 325 -3.98 7.96 -20.69
N LEU A 326 -2.93 8.80 -20.75
CA LEU A 326 -1.69 8.51 -21.45
C LEU A 326 -0.97 7.30 -20.83
N PHE A 327 -0.80 7.30 -19.51
CA PHE A 327 -0.15 6.22 -18.78
C PHE A 327 -0.84 4.87 -19.00
N LYS A 328 -2.17 4.85 -18.88
CA LYS A 328 -2.96 3.64 -19.13
C LYS A 328 -2.75 3.12 -20.55
N GLN A 329 -2.79 4.00 -21.55
CA GLN A 329 -2.65 3.59 -22.95
C GLN A 329 -1.26 3.04 -23.23
N ILE A 330 -0.20 3.74 -22.81
CA ILE A 330 1.20 3.30 -22.94
C ILE A 330 1.42 1.96 -22.23
N THR A 331 0.96 1.82 -20.98
CA THR A 331 1.09 0.56 -20.21
C THR A 331 0.42 -0.60 -20.93
N ASN A 332 -0.77 -0.40 -21.49
CA ASN A 332 -1.46 -1.47 -22.23
C ASN A 332 -0.72 -1.89 -23.50
N GLU A 333 -0.09 -0.95 -24.20
CA GLU A 333 0.70 -1.22 -25.39
C GLU A 333 2.02 -1.92 -25.03
N LEU A 334 2.70 -1.49 -23.96
CA LEU A 334 3.97 -2.08 -23.49
C LEU A 334 3.80 -3.50 -22.93
N LYS A 335 2.64 -3.86 -22.37
CA LYS A 335 2.37 -5.23 -21.87
C LYS A 335 2.54 -6.34 -22.93
N SER A 336 2.51 -6.00 -24.20
CA SER A 336 2.73 -6.98 -25.29
C SER A 336 4.20 -7.35 -25.47
N TYR A 337 5.13 -6.63 -24.85
CA TYR A 337 6.59 -6.83 -24.97
C TYR A 337 7.15 -7.42 -23.67
N GLY A 338 8.08 -8.38 -23.80
CA GLY A 338 8.64 -9.12 -22.66
C GLY A 338 9.74 -8.36 -21.90
N SER A 339 10.52 -7.55 -22.62
CA SER A 339 11.59 -6.70 -22.08
C SER A 339 11.66 -5.37 -22.81
N VAL A 340 12.45 -4.42 -22.26
CA VAL A 340 12.70 -3.12 -22.90
C VAL A 340 13.40 -3.30 -24.25
N ASP A 341 14.29 -4.30 -24.37
CA ASP A 341 15.02 -4.60 -25.60
C ASP A 341 14.11 -5.12 -26.74
N ASP A 342 12.93 -5.62 -26.42
CA ASP A 342 11.94 -6.11 -27.40
C ASP A 342 11.00 -5.00 -27.91
N VAL A 343 11.12 -3.78 -27.37
CA VAL A 343 10.24 -2.65 -27.71
C VAL A 343 10.61 -2.08 -29.08
N PRO A 344 9.68 -2.03 -30.04
CA PRO A 344 9.98 -1.51 -31.39
C PRO A 344 10.16 0.01 -31.39
N LEU A 345 10.93 0.51 -32.36
CA LEU A 345 11.21 1.96 -32.53
C LEU A 345 9.92 2.81 -32.63
N GLU A 346 8.84 2.26 -33.15
CA GLU A 346 7.54 2.94 -33.21
C GLU A 346 7.02 3.26 -31.80
N MET A 347 7.22 2.35 -30.85
CA MET A 347 6.81 2.55 -29.47
C MET A 347 7.70 3.58 -28.75
N TYR A 348 9.02 3.58 -29.05
CA TYR A 348 9.93 4.65 -28.61
C TYR A 348 9.42 6.02 -29.05
N LYS A 349 9.01 6.17 -30.32
CA LYS A 349 8.45 7.41 -30.82
C LYS A 349 7.17 7.83 -30.10
N ARG A 350 6.29 6.88 -29.79
CA ARG A 350 5.06 7.16 -29.05
C ARG A 350 5.34 7.62 -27.61
N CYS A 351 6.30 6.99 -26.94
CA CYS A 351 6.78 7.45 -25.62
C CYS A 351 7.41 8.85 -25.73
N GLY A 352 8.24 9.08 -26.75
CA GLY A 352 8.84 10.39 -27.03
C GLY A 352 7.79 11.48 -27.28
N ASN A 353 6.79 11.21 -28.11
CA ASN A 353 5.68 12.13 -28.37
C ASN A 353 4.91 12.50 -27.08
N MET A 354 4.69 11.52 -26.21
CA MET A 354 4.07 11.76 -24.90
C MET A 354 4.91 12.73 -24.07
N ILE A 355 6.20 12.43 -23.91
CA ILE A 355 7.10 13.26 -23.10
C ILE A 355 7.23 14.65 -23.70
N SER A 356 7.49 14.75 -25.01
CA SER A 356 7.56 16.01 -25.71
C SER A 356 6.30 16.86 -25.55
N TRP A 357 5.12 16.25 -25.59
CA TRP A 357 3.86 16.96 -25.37
C TRP A 357 3.74 17.45 -23.92
N LEU A 358 4.12 16.63 -22.94
CA LEU A 358 4.11 16.99 -21.52
C LEU A 358 5.10 18.11 -21.20
N LEU A 359 6.26 18.14 -21.85
CA LEU A 359 7.24 19.22 -21.70
C LEU A 359 6.80 20.57 -22.30
N LYS A 360 5.71 20.59 -23.07
CA LYS A 360 5.13 21.84 -23.61
C LYS A 360 4.15 22.53 -22.66
N PHE A 361 3.86 21.97 -21.47
CA PHE A 361 3.10 22.69 -20.45
C PHE A 361 3.76 24.03 -20.11
N HIS A 362 2.96 25.04 -19.78
CA HIS A 362 3.49 26.36 -19.46
C HIS A 362 4.07 26.41 -18.03
N GLU A 363 3.42 25.73 -17.10
CA GLU A 363 3.83 25.66 -15.70
C GLU A 363 4.97 24.65 -15.51
N LEU A 364 6.11 25.13 -14.99
CA LEU A 364 7.28 24.28 -14.70
C LEU A 364 6.92 23.13 -13.74
N GLU A 365 6.07 23.41 -12.75
CA GLU A 365 5.59 22.43 -11.79
C GLU A 365 4.93 21.22 -12.49
N ASN A 366 4.07 21.45 -13.50
CA ASN A 366 3.42 20.39 -14.23
C ASN A 366 4.40 19.53 -15.03
N LYS A 367 5.44 20.15 -15.62
CA LYS A 367 6.49 19.43 -16.35
C LYS A 367 7.30 18.53 -15.42
N ILE A 368 7.72 19.06 -14.26
CA ILE A 368 8.49 18.32 -13.26
C ILE A 368 7.65 17.16 -12.72
N ASN A 369 6.40 17.41 -12.34
CA ASN A 369 5.49 16.38 -11.86
C ASN A 369 5.26 15.28 -12.90
N ALA A 370 5.13 15.64 -14.19
CA ALA A 370 5.00 14.65 -15.26
C ALA A 370 6.21 13.70 -15.34
N ILE A 371 7.42 14.23 -15.26
CA ILE A 371 8.66 13.43 -15.30
C ILE A 371 8.77 12.54 -14.03
N ILE A 372 8.45 13.08 -12.86
CA ILE A 372 8.43 12.31 -11.62
C ILE A 372 7.39 11.19 -11.68
N GLU A 373 6.17 11.48 -12.15
CA GLU A 373 5.12 10.47 -12.27
C GLU A 373 5.47 9.40 -13.33
N ILE A 374 6.11 9.77 -14.45
CA ILE A 374 6.61 8.78 -15.44
C ILE A 374 7.65 7.87 -14.78
N ARG A 375 8.61 8.43 -14.05
CA ARG A 375 9.63 7.65 -13.34
C ARG A 375 9.01 6.65 -12.38
N ASP A 376 8.06 7.10 -11.57
CA ASP A 376 7.50 6.32 -10.47
C ASP A 376 6.44 5.31 -10.94
N ASP A 377 5.64 5.68 -11.95
CA ASP A 377 4.45 4.90 -12.37
C ASP A 377 4.66 4.11 -13.67
N LEU A 378 5.66 4.49 -14.48
CA LEU A 378 5.97 3.87 -15.77
C LEU A 378 7.46 3.45 -15.85
N PRO A 379 7.92 2.49 -15.03
CA PRO A 379 9.36 2.14 -14.97
C PRO A 379 9.95 1.71 -16.31
N GLN A 380 9.15 1.09 -17.20
CA GLN A 380 9.60 0.74 -18.55
C GLN A 380 9.87 1.99 -19.41
N VAL A 381 9.02 3.02 -19.31
CA VAL A 381 9.24 4.30 -20.01
C VAL A 381 10.40 5.08 -19.36
N ALA A 382 10.46 5.03 -18.01
CA ALA A 382 11.57 5.65 -17.27
C ALA A 382 12.93 5.08 -17.71
N ALA A 383 13.02 3.78 -17.92
CA ALA A 383 14.24 3.15 -18.45
C ALA A 383 14.62 3.67 -19.84
N LEU A 384 13.64 3.94 -20.71
CA LEU A 384 13.89 4.54 -22.03
C LEU A 384 14.41 5.98 -21.95
N MET A 385 14.05 6.74 -20.92
CA MET A 385 14.49 8.13 -20.75
C MET A 385 16.02 8.28 -20.58
N PHE A 386 16.73 7.18 -20.31
CA PHE A 386 18.20 7.14 -20.20
C PHE A 386 18.87 6.45 -21.40
N ASP A 387 18.10 6.11 -22.42
CA ASP A 387 18.62 5.51 -23.65
C ASP A 387 19.04 6.61 -24.64
N ASP A 388 20.31 6.59 -25.08
CA ASP A 388 20.89 7.59 -25.97
C ASP A 388 20.11 7.73 -27.31
N LEU A 389 19.58 6.63 -27.83
CA LEU A 389 18.77 6.62 -29.03
C LEU A 389 17.41 7.29 -28.79
N PHE A 390 16.80 7.03 -27.63
CA PHE A 390 15.54 7.66 -27.25
C PHE A 390 15.69 9.18 -27.13
N CYS A 391 16.68 9.63 -26.36
CA CYS A 391 16.92 11.06 -26.14
C CYS A 391 17.30 11.78 -27.44
N SER A 392 18.13 11.16 -28.29
CA SER A 392 18.55 11.83 -29.53
C SER A 392 17.52 11.85 -30.66
N GLU A 393 16.72 10.78 -30.82
CA GLU A 393 15.80 10.62 -31.94
C GLU A 393 14.33 10.82 -31.62
N CYS A 394 13.92 10.51 -30.36
CA CYS A 394 12.51 10.50 -30.00
C CYS A 394 12.08 11.68 -29.11
N CYS A 395 12.98 12.21 -28.28
CA CYS A 395 12.67 13.34 -27.39
C CYS A 395 13.93 14.18 -27.08
N PRO A 396 14.50 14.91 -28.08
CA PRO A 396 15.77 15.63 -27.93
C PRO A 396 15.72 16.75 -26.87
N GLU A 397 14.56 17.26 -26.52
CA GLU A 397 14.39 18.28 -25.48
C GLU A 397 14.46 17.75 -24.05
N LEU A 398 14.41 16.42 -23.87
CA LEU A 398 14.34 15.81 -22.55
C LEU A 398 15.64 15.96 -21.76
N ASP A 399 16.79 15.70 -22.40
CA ASP A 399 18.10 15.81 -21.76
C ASP A 399 18.36 17.22 -21.24
N ALA A 400 18.12 18.22 -22.07
CA ALA A 400 18.27 19.62 -21.69
C ALA A 400 17.32 19.98 -20.51
N PHE A 401 16.10 19.47 -20.55
CA PHE A 401 15.14 19.71 -19.46
C PHE A 401 15.59 19.07 -18.15
N ILE A 402 16.09 17.82 -18.18
CA ILE A 402 16.59 17.12 -17.00
C ILE A 402 17.82 17.85 -16.43
N GLU A 403 18.78 18.22 -17.26
CA GLU A 403 19.99 18.94 -16.83
C GLU A 403 19.65 20.28 -16.17
N GLU A 404 18.76 21.08 -16.78
CA GLU A 404 18.34 22.38 -16.26
C GLU A 404 17.56 22.28 -14.92
N ASN A 405 16.89 21.18 -14.67
CA ASN A 405 16.01 21.02 -13.50
C ASN A 405 16.47 19.93 -12.53
N MET A 406 17.73 19.50 -12.62
CA MET A 406 18.28 18.37 -11.87
C MET A 406 18.12 18.52 -10.35
N GLU A 407 18.28 19.71 -9.79
CA GLU A 407 18.11 19.96 -8.35
C GLU A 407 16.66 19.74 -7.88
N LEU A 408 15.68 20.12 -8.69
CA LEU A 408 14.26 19.95 -8.42
C LEU A 408 13.82 18.48 -8.60
N LEU A 409 14.45 17.80 -9.53
CA LEU A 409 14.23 16.37 -9.76
C LEU A 409 15.00 15.51 -8.73
N ASN A 410 16.17 15.93 -8.26
CA ASN A 410 17.04 15.21 -7.31
C ASN A 410 16.56 15.21 -5.86
N GLY A 411 15.67 16.11 -5.45
CA GLY A 411 14.95 15.93 -4.18
C GLY A 411 14.21 14.58 -4.11
N SER A 412 14.09 13.91 -5.28
CA SER A 412 13.45 12.59 -5.49
C SER A 412 14.35 11.61 -6.26
N MET A 413 15.53 11.98 -6.76
CA MET A 413 16.33 11.20 -7.72
C MET A 413 17.50 10.41 -7.11
N ALA A 414 17.70 10.46 -5.80
CA ALA A 414 18.74 9.64 -5.12
C ALA A 414 18.59 8.13 -5.35
N ASP A 415 17.42 7.69 -5.86
CA ASP A 415 17.13 6.27 -6.14
C ASP A 415 17.43 5.84 -7.59
N LEU A 416 17.72 6.76 -8.50
CA LEU A 416 17.94 6.42 -9.93
C LEU A 416 19.31 5.82 -10.23
N ASP A 417 20.33 6.11 -9.44
CA ASP A 417 21.65 5.46 -9.57
C ASP A 417 21.62 3.97 -9.25
N ASN A 418 20.60 3.51 -8.51
CA ASN A 418 20.38 2.10 -8.20
C ASN A 418 19.62 1.32 -9.30
N MET A 419 19.08 1.99 -10.32
CA MET A 419 18.39 1.35 -11.47
C MET A 419 19.31 1.03 -12.66
N LYS A 420 20.59 1.39 -12.58
CA LYS A 420 21.61 1.06 -13.61
C LYS A 420 22.28 -0.30 -13.42
N LEU A 421 21.65 -1.23 -12.69
CA LEU A 421 22.15 -2.62 -12.54
C LEU A 421 21.15 -3.61 -13.12
#